data_362bce909a7108c08ae9be447e7fcebf
#
_entry.id   362bce909a7108c08ae9be447e7fcebf
#
_cell.length_a   1.000
_cell.length_b   1.000
_cell.length_c   1.000
_cell.angle_alpha   90.00
_cell.angle_beta   90.00
_cell.angle_gamma   90.00
#
_symmetry.space_group_name_H-M   'P 1'
#
loop_
_entity.id
_entity.type
_entity.pdbx_description
1 polymer ?
#
loop_
_entity_poly.entity_id
_entity_poly.type
_entity_poly.pdbx_seq_one_letter_code
_entity_poly.pdbx_strand_id
1 'polypeptide(L)'
;MFILKNLFIFLSLMMMFVLTACAGNKYDDAIDDVISQYKKEREVNNPNYEITRENALVKVFDGGKYIQVAFYTSKGSNDELSSFSYYEKQGDEYTRLEGMSRTGENDRLGLSKKTPDYEEARGKETKLEE
;
A
#
# COMPACT_ATOMS: atom_id res chain seq x y z
N MET A 1 26.96 15.79 -35.47
CA MET A 1 25.58 15.35 -35.36
C MET A 1 25.43 13.97 -34.73
N PHE A 2 26.33 13.07 -35.03
CA PHE A 2 26.30 11.74 -34.42
C PHE A 2 26.45 11.74 -32.90
N ILE A 3 27.27 12.64 -32.38
CA ILE A 3 27.55 12.76 -30.95
C ILE A 3 26.33 13.27 -30.17
N LEU A 4 25.57 14.20 -30.75
CA LEU A 4 24.36 14.77 -30.14
C LEU A 4 23.23 13.76 -30.04
N LYS A 5 23.10 12.89 -31.03
CA LYS A 5 22.06 11.87 -31.03
C LYS A 5 22.31 10.79 -29.98
N ASN A 6 23.56 10.37 -29.85
CA ASN A 6 23.97 9.39 -28.83
C ASN A 6 23.90 9.98 -27.42
N LEU A 7 24.21 11.25 -27.27
CA LEU A 7 24.12 11.95 -26.00
C LEU A 7 22.67 12.05 -25.53
N PHE A 8 21.75 12.30 -26.45
CA PHE A 8 20.33 12.42 -26.16
C PHE A 8 19.74 11.09 -25.69
N ILE A 9 20.09 9.99 -26.33
CA ILE A 9 19.67 8.65 -25.97
C ILE A 9 20.25 8.25 -24.61
N PHE A 10 21.50 8.61 -24.36
CA PHE A 10 22.18 8.32 -23.11
C PHE A 10 21.55 9.10 -21.95
N LEU A 11 21.21 10.35 -22.15
CA LEU A 11 20.52 11.17 -21.16
C LEU A 11 19.11 10.65 -20.85
N SER A 12 18.40 10.19 -21.86
CA SER A 12 17.06 9.63 -21.70
C SER A 12 17.11 8.32 -20.90
N LEU A 13 18.09 7.49 -21.15
CA LEU A 13 18.30 6.24 -20.40
C LEU A 13 18.68 6.53 -18.94
N MET A 14 19.54 7.50 -18.70
CA MET A 14 19.94 7.91 -17.35
C MET A 14 18.74 8.45 -16.56
N MET A 15 17.86 9.22 -17.21
CA MET A 15 16.66 9.74 -16.57
C MET A 15 15.69 8.62 -16.16
N MET A 16 15.57 7.59 -16.95
CA MET A 16 14.74 6.44 -16.61
C MET A 16 15.26 5.70 -15.37
N PHE A 17 16.57 5.55 -15.26
CA PHE A 17 17.18 4.93 -14.09
C PHE A 17 17.02 5.77 -12.83
N VAL A 18 17.18 7.06 -12.93
CA VAL A 18 17.02 7.99 -11.79
C VAL A 18 15.58 7.98 -11.30
N LEU A 19 14.60 7.98 -12.20
CA LEU A 19 13.18 7.91 -11.84
C LEU A 19 12.84 6.60 -11.14
N THR A 20 13.40 5.48 -11.58
CA THR A 20 13.18 4.18 -10.96
C THR A 20 13.81 4.10 -9.57
N ALA A 21 14.99 4.69 -9.39
CA ALA A 21 15.69 4.68 -8.12
C ALA A 21 15.07 5.63 -7.08
N CYS A 22 14.49 6.75 -7.51
CA CYS A 22 13.94 7.77 -6.63
C CYS A 22 12.45 7.61 -6.36
N ALA A 23 11.74 6.85 -7.17
CA ALA A 23 10.27 6.75 -7.11
C ALA A 23 9.76 5.83 -5.99
N GLY A 24 10.63 5.10 -5.27
CA GLY A 24 10.16 4.08 -4.35
C GLY A 24 9.28 3.09 -5.11
N ASN A 25 8.16 2.68 -4.53
CA ASN A 25 7.20 1.89 -5.28
C ASN A 25 6.05 2.78 -5.79
N LYS A 26 5.40 2.33 -6.84
CA LYS A 26 4.34 3.12 -7.49
C LYS A 26 3.07 3.28 -6.66
N TYR A 27 2.98 2.59 -5.53
CA TYR A 27 1.81 2.64 -4.64
C TYR A 27 2.02 3.51 -3.41
N ASP A 28 3.17 4.18 -3.27
CA ASP A 28 3.49 4.98 -2.09
C ASP A 28 2.43 6.03 -1.77
N ASP A 29 2.06 6.81 -2.77
CA ASP A 29 1.06 7.87 -2.58
C ASP A 29 -0.30 7.30 -2.21
N ALA A 30 -0.69 6.21 -2.84
CA ALA A 30 -1.96 5.55 -2.57
C ALA A 30 -2.01 5.00 -1.15
N ILE A 31 -0.93 4.36 -0.71
CA ILE A 31 -0.83 3.80 0.64
C ILE A 31 -0.87 4.91 1.69
N ASP A 32 -0.11 5.98 1.49
CA ASP A 32 -0.11 7.13 2.40
C ASP A 32 -1.49 7.78 2.49
N ASP A 33 -2.21 7.88 1.39
CA ASP A 33 -3.55 8.43 1.35
C ASP A 33 -4.53 7.56 2.16
N VAL A 34 -4.50 6.25 1.96
CA VAL A 34 -5.35 5.30 2.67
C VAL A 34 -5.10 5.35 4.18
N ILE A 35 -3.83 5.38 4.58
CA ILE A 35 -3.47 5.44 6.00
C ILE A 35 -3.92 6.77 6.62
N SER A 36 -3.77 7.88 5.90
CA SER A 36 -4.28 9.19 6.32
C SER A 36 -5.77 9.18 6.54
N GLN A 37 -6.53 8.58 5.64
CA GLN A 37 -7.98 8.46 5.77
C GLN A 37 -8.36 7.60 6.97
N TYR A 38 -7.69 6.48 7.15
CA TYR A 38 -7.93 5.61 8.30
C TYR A 38 -7.70 6.36 9.61
N LYS A 39 -6.61 7.12 9.69
CA LYS A 39 -6.28 7.90 10.88
C LYS A 39 -7.37 8.90 11.21
N LYS A 40 -7.89 9.61 10.21
CA LYS A 40 -8.99 10.57 10.41
C LYS A 40 -10.26 9.89 10.92
N GLU A 41 -10.58 8.73 10.38
CA GLU A 41 -11.75 7.96 10.78
C GLU A 41 -11.65 7.46 12.22
N ARG A 42 -10.44 7.19 12.70
CA ARG A 42 -10.18 6.60 14.00
C ARG A 42 -9.77 7.61 15.09
N GLU A 43 -9.55 8.86 14.76
CA GLU A 43 -9.18 9.89 15.74
C GLU A 43 -10.21 10.00 16.87
N VAL A 44 -11.48 9.80 16.54
CA VAL A 44 -12.58 9.88 17.51
C VAL A 44 -12.55 8.72 18.52
N ASN A 45 -12.05 7.56 18.12
CA ASN A 45 -12.07 6.35 18.95
C ASN A 45 -10.78 6.08 19.70
N ASN A 46 -9.75 6.91 19.48
CA ASN A 46 -8.48 6.86 20.19
C ASN A 46 -7.92 5.44 20.36
N PRO A 47 -7.55 4.76 19.28
CA PRO A 47 -7.10 3.36 19.34
C PRO A 47 -5.81 3.20 20.15
N ASN A 48 -5.61 2.02 20.70
CA ASN A 48 -4.44 1.70 21.54
C ASN A 48 -3.20 1.35 20.73
N TYR A 49 -3.23 1.54 19.43
CA TYR A 49 -2.12 1.23 18.53
C TYR A 49 -1.83 2.43 17.63
N GLU A 50 -0.61 2.48 17.12
CA GLU A 50 -0.19 3.57 16.24
C GLU A 50 -0.75 3.37 14.84
N ILE A 51 -1.31 4.45 14.28
CA ILE A 51 -1.81 4.47 12.91
C ILE A 51 -0.77 5.17 12.05
N THR A 52 0.27 4.42 11.72
CA THR A 52 1.37 4.88 10.88
C THR A 52 1.70 3.78 9.88
N ARG A 53 2.33 4.15 8.77
CA ARG A 53 2.75 3.18 7.76
C ARG A 53 3.77 2.18 8.33
N GLU A 54 4.63 2.63 9.23
CA GLU A 54 5.62 1.79 9.89
C GLU A 54 5.01 0.77 10.84
N ASN A 55 3.72 0.91 11.14
CA ASN A 55 2.99 -0.02 11.99
C ASN A 55 1.85 -0.73 11.25
N ALA A 56 1.87 -0.72 9.92
CA ALA A 56 0.78 -1.24 9.11
C ALA A 56 1.19 -2.49 8.33
N LEU A 57 0.22 -3.36 8.12
CA LEU A 57 0.26 -4.40 7.09
C LEU A 57 -0.62 -3.91 5.95
N VAL A 58 -0.05 -3.77 4.76
CA VAL A 58 -0.73 -3.22 3.59
C VAL A 58 -0.62 -4.19 2.43
N LYS A 59 -1.75 -4.45 1.78
CA LYS A 59 -1.80 -5.27 0.57
C LYS A 59 -2.53 -4.50 -0.53
N VAL A 60 -1.93 -4.45 -1.71
CA VAL A 60 -2.47 -3.74 -2.87
C VAL A 60 -2.90 -4.77 -3.91
N PHE A 61 -4.11 -4.64 -4.42
CA PHE A 61 -4.69 -5.56 -5.39
C PHE A 61 -5.16 -4.82 -6.64
N ASP A 62 -5.21 -5.54 -7.75
CA ASP A 62 -5.75 -5.07 -9.04
C ASP A 62 -5.14 -3.73 -9.49
N GLY A 63 -3.80 -3.64 -9.45
CA GLY A 63 -3.08 -2.46 -9.93
C GLY A 63 -3.30 -1.21 -9.10
N GLY A 64 -3.73 -1.34 -7.85
CA GLY A 64 -4.01 -0.22 -6.98
C GLY A 64 -5.48 0.10 -6.84
N LYS A 65 -6.36 -0.69 -7.44
CA LYS A 65 -7.80 -0.48 -7.32
C LYS A 65 -8.29 -0.74 -5.90
N TYR A 66 -7.73 -1.76 -5.23
CA TYR A 66 -8.10 -2.11 -3.86
C TYR A 66 -6.87 -2.11 -2.97
N ILE A 67 -7.01 -1.53 -1.79
CA ILE A 67 -5.97 -1.55 -0.76
C ILE A 67 -6.57 -2.08 0.53
N GLN A 68 -5.94 -3.12 1.07
CA GLN A 68 -6.30 -3.72 2.35
C GLN A 68 -5.26 -3.28 3.38
N VAL A 69 -5.72 -2.82 4.54
CA VAL A 69 -4.83 -2.35 5.59
C VAL A 69 -5.28 -2.85 6.97
N ALA A 70 -4.29 -3.22 7.79
CA ALA A 70 -4.48 -3.50 9.20
C ALA A 70 -3.27 -2.98 9.95
N PHE A 71 -3.41 -2.80 11.27
CA PHE A 71 -2.32 -2.26 12.07
C PHE A 71 -1.95 -3.24 13.17
N TYR A 72 -0.66 -3.29 13.50
CA TYR A 72 -0.18 -4.13 14.59
C TYR A 72 -0.61 -3.51 15.91
N THR A 73 -1.26 -4.31 16.75
CA THR A 73 -1.85 -3.84 18.00
C THR A 73 -0.95 -4.04 19.21
N SER A 74 0.04 -4.93 19.07
CA SER A 74 0.99 -5.19 20.15
C SER A 74 2.36 -4.63 19.82
N LYS A 75 3.04 -4.13 20.86
CA LYS A 75 4.44 -3.72 20.75
C LYS A 75 5.31 -4.94 21.06
N GLY A 76 6.19 -5.30 20.12
CA GLY A 76 7.12 -6.39 20.33
C GLY A 76 6.99 -7.50 19.28
N SER A 77 7.23 -8.74 19.69
CA SER A 77 7.33 -9.89 18.79
C SER A 77 5.99 -10.50 18.38
N ASN A 78 4.89 -10.07 18.98
CA ASN A 78 3.57 -10.60 18.62
C ASN A 78 3.01 -9.83 17.42
N ASP A 79 2.63 -10.55 16.39
CA ASP A 79 2.08 -9.98 15.17
C ASP A 79 0.55 -9.95 15.19
N GLU A 80 -0.01 -9.50 16.31
CA GLU A 80 -1.46 -9.31 16.41
C GLU A 80 -1.88 -8.10 15.59
N LEU A 81 -2.92 -8.28 14.79
CA LEU A 81 -3.42 -7.25 13.89
C LEU A 81 -4.81 -6.77 14.32
N SER A 82 -5.06 -5.49 14.07
CA SER A 82 -6.41 -4.93 14.15
C SER A 82 -7.30 -5.57 13.08
N SER A 83 -8.59 -5.25 13.12
CA SER A 83 -9.49 -5.63 12.02
C SER A 83 -9.00 -5.04 10.71
N PHE A 84 -9.16 -5.82 9.62
CA PHE A 84 -8.79 -5.35 8.29
C PHE A 84 -9.80 -4.34 7.77
N SER A 85 -9.30 -3.33 7.09
CA SER A 85 -10.11 -2.34 6.38
C SER A 85 -9.74 -2.38 4.90
N TYR A 86 -10.72 -2.15 4.05
CA TYR A 86 -10.56 -2.21 2.59
C TYR A 86 -10.93 -0.87 2.00
N TYR A 87 -10.14 -0.43 1.05
CA TYR A 87 -10.37 0.83 0.33
C TYR A 87 -10.39 0.56 -1.17
N GLU A 88 -11.31 1.21 -1.86
CA GLU A 88 -11.43 1.13 -3.32
C GLU A 88 -11.13 2.49 -3.93
N LYS A 89 -10.33 2.49 -4.99
CA LYS A 89 -10.05 3.71 -5.74
C LYS A 89 -11.26 4.09 -6.58
N GLN A 90 -11.78 5.28 -6.34
CA GLN A 90 -12.89 5.88 -7.08
C GLN A 90 -12.44 7.23 -7.62
N GLY A 91 -12.14 7.29 -8.93
CA GLY A 91 -11.51 8.46 -9.51
C GLY A 91 -10.09 8.63 -8.97
N ASP A 92 -9.82 9.78 -8.36
CA ASP A 92 -8.51 10.08 -7.77
C ASP A 92 -8.45 9.84 -6.26
N GLU A 93 -9.53 9.35 -5.67
CA GLU A 93 -9.64 9.17 -4.23
C GLU A 93 -9.93 7.73 -3.85
N TYR A 94 -9.54 7.35 -2.63
CA TYR A 94 -9.88 6.06 -2.05
C TYR A 94 -11.07 6.20 -1.12
N THR A 95 -12.00 5.26 -1.23
CA THR A 95 -13.20 5.21 -0.41
C THR A 95 -13.21 3.91 0.37
N ARG A 96 -13.48 3.99 1.66
CA ARG A 96 -13.57 2.80 2.51
C ARG A 96 -14.78 1.97 2.09
N LEU A 97 -14.56 0.67 1.94
CA LEU A 97 -15.62 -0.28 1.64
C LEU A 97 -16.25 -0.78 2.94
N GLU A 98 -17.58 -0.79 2.95
CA GLU A 98 -18.35 -1.29 4.07
C GLU A 98 -18.74 -2.76 3.85
N GLY A 99 -19.01 -3.46 4.96
CA GLY A 99 -19.45 -4.85 4.89
C GLY A 99 -18.36 -5.82 4.47
N MET A 100 -17.09 -5.44 4.62
CA MET A 100 -15.97 -6.31 4.30
C MET A 100 -15.57 -7.16 5.50
N SER A 101 -14.90 -8.28 5.20
CA SER A 101 -14.41 -9.21 6.22
C SER A 101 -13.36 -8.52 7.12
N ARG A 102 -13.55 -8.62 8.42
CA ARG A 102 -12.61 -8.06 9.40
C ARG A 102 -11.37 -8.92 9.59
N THR A 103 -11.46 -10.19 9.23
CA THR A 103 -10.35 -11.14 9.39
C THR A 103 -9.42 -11.16 8.18
N GLY A 104 -9.81 -10.51 7.10
CA GLY A 104 -9.06 -10.56 5.84
C GLY A 104 -9.29 -11.83 5.04
N GLU A 105 -10.15 -12.72 5.51
CA GLU A 105 -10.46 -13.98 4.85
C GLU A 105 -11.89 -13.98 4.34
N ASN A 106 -12.13 -14.70 3.25
CA ASN A 106 -13.47 -14.91 2.68
C ASN A 106 -14.22 -13.59 2.41
N ASP A 107 -13.51 -12.58 1.98
CA ASP A 107 -14.13 -11.31 1.62
C ASP A 107 -14.97 -11.45 0.34
N ARG A 108 -16.00 -10.61 0.22
CA ARG A 108 -16.94 -10.67 -0.92
C ARG A 108 -16.29 -10.41 -2.28
N LEU A 109 -15.13 -9.76 -2.30
CA LEU A 109 -14.38 -9.49 -3.54
C LEU A 109 -13.41 -10.60 -3.90
N GLY A 110 -13.21 -11.58 -3.02
CA GLY A 110 -12.29 -12.69 -3.25
C GLY A 110 -10.82 -12.28 -3.20
N LEU A 111 -10.50 -11.15 -2.61
CA LEU A 111 -9.12 -10.67 -2.54
C LEU A 111 -8.22 -11.57 -1.70
N SER A 112 -8.79 -12.22 -0.68
CA SER A 112 -8.06 -13.15 0.18
C SER A 112 -7.53 -14.36 -0.59
N LYS A 113 -8.11 -14.67 -1.74
CA LYS A 113 -7.68 -15.78 -2.60
C LYS A 113 -6.72 -15.35 -3.70
N LYS A 114 -6.42 -14.07 -3.79
CA LYS A 114 -5.52 -13.52 -4.81
C LYS A 114 -4.18 -13.18 -4.19
N THR A 115 -3.13 -13.30 -4.99
CA THR A 115 -1.82 -12.76 -4.64
C THR A 115 -1.86 -11.25 -4.83
N PRO A 116 -1.52 -10.44 -3.82
CA PRO A 116 -1.49 -8.99 -4.02
C PRO A 116 -0.39 -8.59 -5.01
N ASP A 117 -0.60 -7.46 -5.68
CA ASP A 117 0.42 -6.89 -6.56
C ASP A 117 1.59 -6.31 -5.77
N TYR A 118 1.32 -5.92 -4.53
CA TYR A 118 2.32 -5.37 -3.63
C TYR A 118 1.89 -5.62 -2.19
N GLU A 119 2.84 -5.92 -1.33
CA GLU A 119 2.59 -6.09 0.10
C GLU A 119 3.74 -5.50 0.90
N GLU A 120 3.42 -4.79 1.96
CA GLU A 120 4.41 -4.34 2.90
C GLU A 120 3.95 -4.57 4.33
N ALA A 121 4.89 -4.85 5.21
CA ALA A 121 4.65 -5.00 6.64
C ALA A 121 5.64 -4.12 7.39
N ARG A 122 5.11 -3.26 8.29
CA ARG A 122 5.91 -2.34 9.09
C ARG A 122 6.80 -1.43 8.23
N GLY A 123 6.23 -0.97 7.09
CA GLY A 123 6.92 -0.07 6.16
C GLY A 123 7.92 -0.73 5.22
N LYS A 124 8.05 -2.04 5.27
CA LYS A 124 9.01 -2.78 4.43
C LYS A 124 8.28 -3.72 3.48
N GLU A 125 8.65 -3.68 2.22
CA GLU A 125 8.11 -4.58 1.22
C GLU A 125 8.39 -6.04 1.60
N THR A 126 7.35 -6.86 1.56
CA THR A 126 7.48 -8.30 1.78
C THR A 126 7.70 -8.99 0.44
N LYS A 127 8.43 -10.11 0.48
CA LYS A 127 8.60 -10.93 -0.73
C LYS A 127 7.34 -11.72 -0.94
N LEU A 128 6.72 -11.49 -2.10
CA LEU A 128 5.55 -12.26 -2.51
C LEU A 128 6.02 -13.61 -3.06
N GLU A 129 5.44 -14.69 -2.55
CA GLU A 129 5.67 -16.02 -3.08
C GLU A 129 4.76 -16.24 -4.30
N GLU A 130 5.37 -16.64 -5.38
CA GLU A 130 4.63 -17.00 -6.60
C GLU A 130 4.07 -18.41 -6.50
#